data_94e588dc3fb2e9630a29d8ed9128f807
#
_entry.id   94e588dc3fb2e9630a29d8ed9128f807
#
_cell.length_a   1.000
_cell.length_b   1.000
_cell.length_c   1.000
_cell.angle_alpha   90.00
_cell.angle_beta   90.00
_cell.angle_gamma   90.00
#
_symmetry.space_group_name_H-M   'P 1'
#
loop_
_entity.id
_entity.type
_entity.pdbx_description
1 polymer ?
#
loop_
_entity_poly.entity_id
_entity_poly.type
_entity_poly.pdbx_seq_one_letter_code
_entity_poly.pdbx_strand_id
1 'polypeptide(L)'
;MLIRKLFKFESAHIVRGCSSRRCSRSLHGHSYKIELLLEAHALDNGQMVYDFGLLKGDVRDLIDAFDHAVTFWDGDDPNYIASCQRFSERWISLPVSPSAEQFSRVIFRLVDGLLQLTEMVNGEQDVRLHSVIAHETETGYAQCFREDAYNPRMGDFRLEQIRFSERICQEWRDPGLFQRLLENRRSRNAPLC
;
A
#
# COMPACT_ATOMS: atom_id res chain seq x y z
N MET A 1 5.00 -16.38 -15.33
CA MET A 1 5.36 -16.96 -14.01
C MET A 1 4.96 -15.97 -12.93
N LEU A 2 4.55 -16.47 -11.75
CA LEU A 2 4.10 -15.64 -10.63
C LEU A 2 5.09 -15.79 -9.46
N ILE A 3 5.48 -14.67 -8.85
CA ILE A 3 6.26 -14.64 -7.60
C ILE A 3 5.49 -13.90 -6.52
N ARG A 4 5.85 -14.15 -5.24
CA ARG A 4 5.20 -13.56 -4.08
C ARG A 4 6.22 -12.96 -3.13
N LYS A 5 5.96 -11.73 -2.66
CA LYS A 5 6.69 -11.10 -1.58
C LYS A 5 5.74 -10.77 -0.43
N LEU A 6 6.10 -11.20 0.78
CA LEU A 6 5.36 -10.92 2.01
C LEU A 6 5.97 -9.73 2.75
N PHE A 7 5.09 -8.84 3.22
CA PHE A 7 5.37 -7.75 4.16
C PHE A 7 4.44 -7.88 5.36
N LYS A 8 4.78 -7.23 6.46
CA LYS A 8 3.96 -7.20 7.68
C LYS A 8 3.99 -5.80 8.26
N PHE A 9 2.89 -5.41 8.89
CA PHE A 9 2.80 -4.19 9.69
C PHE A 9 1.71 -4.31 10.76
N GLU A 10 1.85 -3.53 11.82
CA GLU A 10 0.86 -3.36 12.87
C GLU A 10 0.12 -2.05 12.63
N SER A 11 -1.20 -2.06 12.48
CA SER A 11 -1.96 -0.84 12.21
C SER A 11 -3.28 -0.82 12.97
N ALA A 12 -3.76 0.38 13.31
CA ALA A 12 -5.03 0.58 13.98
C ALA A 12 -5.99 1.38 13.10
N HIS A 13 -7.28 1.06 13.21
CA HIS A 13 -8.33 1.67 12.40
C HIS A 13 -9.71 1.64 13.07
N ILE A 14 -10.66 2.32 12.47
CA ILE A 14 -12.10 2.14 12.67
C ILE A 14 -12.74 1.97 11.28
N VAL A 15 -13.51 0.90 11.08
CA VAL A 15 -14.24 0.67 9.82
C VAL A 15 -15.66 1.19 9.96
N ARG A 16 -15.88 2.48 9.67
CA ARG A 16 -17.20 3.11 9.76
C ARG A 16 -18.19 2.46 8.81
N GLY A 17 -19.45 2.40 9.24
CA GLY A 17 -20.54 1.86 8.42
C GLY A 17 -20.58 0.32 8.29
N CYS A 18 -19.62 -0.40 8.85
CA CYS A 18 -19.68 -1.86 8.84
C CYS A 18 -20.76 -2.40 9.79
N SER A 19 -21.21 -3.64 9.57
CA SER A 19 -22.29 -4.27 10.33
C SER A 19 -21.89 -4.60 11.79
N SER A 20 -20.58 -4.74 12.05
CA SER A 20 -20.08 -5.04 13.40
C SER A 20 -19.87 -3.75 14.21
N ARG A 21 -20.53 -3.67 15.37
CA ARG A 21 -20.32 -2.54 16.30
C ARG A 21 -18.89 -2.45 16.81
N ARG A 22 -18.19 -3.58 16.98
CA ARG A 22 -16.79 -3.58 17.43
C ARG A 22 -15.90 -2.87 16.43
N CYS A 23 -16.05 -3.15 15.14
CA CYS A 23 -15.24 -2.53 14.09
C CYS A 23 -15.67 -1.09 13.77
N SER A 24 -17.00 -0.80 13.83
CA SER A 24 -17.51 0.53 13.46
C SER A 24 -17.46 1.58 14.58
N ARG A 25 -17.31 1.16 15.84
CA ARG A 25 -17.41 2.04 17.02
C ARG A 25 -16.19 2.02 17.94
N SER A 26 -15.19 1.18 17.64
CA SER A 26 -13.99 1.08 18.47
C SER A 26 -12.74 1.19 17.62
N LEU A 27 -11.78 1.98 18.06
CA LEU A 27 -10.42 1.93 17.54
C LEU A 27 -9.82 0.58 17.93
N HIS A 28 -9.37 -0.17 16.94
CA HIS A 28 -8.76 -1.49 17.13
C HIS A 28 -7.65 -1.69 16.11
N GLY A 29 -6.82 -2.68 16.34
CA GLY A 29 -5.66 -2.94 15.48
C GLY A 29 -5.53 -4.40 15.12
N HIS A 30 -4.74 -4.62 14.08
CA HIS A 30 -4.42 -5.93 13.53
C HIS A 30 -2.95 -6.04 13.13
N SER A 31 -2.43 -7.27 13.20
CA SER A 31 -1.14 -7.65 12.62
C SER A 31 -1.33 -8.02 11.15
N TYR A 32 -1.29 -7.02 10.29
CA TYR A 32 -1.50 -7.22 8.86
C TYR A 32 -0.35 -7.99 8.21
N LYS A 33 -0.69 -8.87 7.28
CA LYS A 33 0.26 -9.49 6.35
C LYS A 33 -0.14 -9.10 4.93
N ILE A 34 0.77 -8.51 4.19
CA ILE A 34 0.53 -8.04 2.82
C ILE A 34 1.35 -8.91 1.87
N GLU A 35 0.68 -9.60 0.97
CA GLU A 35 1.34 -10.33 -0.11
C GLU A 35 1.23 -9.53 -1.41
N LEU A 36 2.37 -9.21 -1.99
CA LEU A 36 2.46 -8.71 -3.35
C LEU A 36 2.74 -9.87 -4.28
N LEU A 37 1.87 -10.09 -5.25
CA LEU A 37 2.06 -11.08 -6.30
C LEU A 37 2.44 -10.34 -7.58
N LEU A 38 3.65 -10.62 -8.08
CA LEU A 38 4.14 -10.07 -9.34
C LEU A 38 4.20 -11.16 -10.39
N GLU A 39 3.95 -10.79 -11.64
CA GLU A 39 4.04 -11.71 -12.77
C GLU A 39 4.85 -11.13 -13.91
N ALA A 40 5.46 -12.02 -14.68
CA ALA A 40 6.05 -11.73 -15.99
C ALA A 40 5.95 -12.94 -16.91
N HIS A 41 6.02 -12.68 -18.22
CA HIS A 41 6.04 -13.72 -19.24
C HIS A 41 7.45 -14.14 -19.67
N ALA A 42 8.45 -13.33 -19.33
CA ALA A 42 9.88 -13.61 -19.51
C ALA A 42 10.63 -13.47 -18.18
N LEU A 43 11.82 -14.02 -18.12
CA LEU A 43 12.73 -13.86 -16.99
C LEU A 43 13.81 -12.84 -17.37
N ASP A 44 14.35 -12.15 -16.36
CA ASP A 44 15.44 -11.20 -16.49
C ASP A 44 16.80 -11.91 -16.77
N ASN A 45 17.88 -11.13 -16.81
CA ASN A 45 19.24 -11.66 -17.02
C ASN A 45 19.69 -12.63 -15.92
N GLY A 46 19.12 -12.53 -14.71
CA GLY A 46 19.33 -13.43 -13.58
C GLY A 46 18.40 -14.64 -13.56
N GLN A 47 17.56 -14.80 -14.59
CA GLN A 47 16.52 -15.83 -14.69
C GLN A 47 15.45 -15.70 -13.59
N MET A 48 15.13 -14.46 -13.19
CA MET A 48 14.09 -14.13 -12.22
C MET A 48 12.93 -13.40 -12.90
N VAL A 49 11.74 -13.47 -12.31
CA VAL A 49 10.62 -12.59 -12.66
C VAL A 49 10.95 -11.16 -12.26
N TYR A 50 11.43 -10.99 -11.03
CA TYR A 50 11.87 -9.73 -10.44
C TYR A 50 12.68 -10.01 -9.19
N ASP A 51 13.78 -9.32 -8.97
CA ASP A 51 14.60 -9.51 -7.77
C ASP A 51 13.82 -9.04 -6.53
N PHE A 52 13.67 -9.93 -5.55
CA PHE A 52 13.06 -9.62 -4.26
C PHE A 52 13.78 -8.50 -3.49
N GLY A 53 15.06 -8.29 -3.77
CA GLY A 53 15.85 -7.21 -3.19
C GLY A 53 15.31 -5.84 -3.59
N LEU A 54 14.87 -5.68 -4.84
CA LEU A 54 14.33 -4.43 -5.37
C LEU A 54 13.01 -4.03 -4.69
N LEU A 55 12.23 -5.00 -4.22
CA LEU A 55 11.01 -4.75 -3.44
C LEU A 55 11.28 -4.28 -2.00
N LYS A 56 12.54 -4.33 -1.55
CA LYS A 56 12.95 -3.80 -0.24
C LYS A 56 13.25 -2.30 -0.28
N GLY A 57 13.03 -1.69 -1.43
CA GLY A 57 13.17 -0.28 -1.73
C GLY A 57 11.90 0.53 -1.45
N ASP A 58 11.58 1.40 -2.40
CA ASP A 58 10.42 2.29 -2.37
C ASP A 58 9.10 1.55 -2.09
N VAL A 59 8.97 0.32 -2.61
CA VAL A 59 7.80 -0.53 -2.34
C VAL A 59 7.69 -0.84 -0.84
N ARG A 60 8.81 -1.20 -0.20
CA ARG A 60 8.82 -1.44 1.25
C ARG A 60 8.45 -0.18 2.00
N ASP A 61 9.02 0.96 1.65
CA ASP A 61 8.79 2.23 2.34
C ASP A 61 7.30 2.62 2.29
N LEU A 62 6.62 2.41 1.15
CA LEU A 62 5.17 2.64 1.03
C LEU A 62 4.32 1.67 1.88
N ILE A 63 4.73 0.41 2.00
CA ILE A 63 3.98 -0.56 2.82
C ILE A 63 4.27 -0.33 4.31
N ASP A 64 5.51 -0.05 4.66
CA ASP A 64 5.95 0.24 6.03
C ASP A 64 5.34 1.55 6.57
N ALA A 65 4.85 2.42 5.69
CA ALA A 65 4.09 3.61 6.09
C ALA A 65 2.88 3.26 6.97
N PHE A 66 2.28 2.08 6.78
CA PHE A 66 1.16 1.59 7.57
C PHE A 66 1.58 1.01 8.92
N ASP A 67 2.88 0.73 9.13
CA ASP A 67 3.35 0.15 10.38
C ASP A 67 3.31 1.17 11.53
N HIS A 68 2.78 0.74 12.68
CA HIS A 68 2.55 1.60 13.86
C HIS A 68 1.76 2.88 13.53
N ALA A 69 0.94 2.86 12.47
CA ALA A 69 0.12 4.00 12.06
C ALA A 69 -1.34 3.81 12.45
N VAL A 70 -2.01 4.91 12.81
CA VAL A 70 -3.46 4.96 12.81
C VAL A 70 -3.95 5.37 11.43
N THR A 71 -4.77 4.52 10.82
CA THR A 71 -5.35 4.78 9.50
C THR A 71 -6.83 5.14 9.66
N PHE A 72 -7.25 6.24 9.08
CA PHE A 72 -8.62 6.73 9.16
C PHE A 72 -9.16 7.19 7.80
N TRP A 73 -10.48 7.17 7.69
CA TRP A 73 -11.19 7.74 6.55
C TRP A 73 -11.24 9.26 6.65
N ASP A 74 -10.98 9.98 5.57
CA ASP A 74 -10.99 11.45 5.52
C ASP A 74 -12.39 12.06 5.73
N GLY A 75 -13.46 11.29 5.51
CA GLY A 75 -14.85 11.64 5.78
C GLY A 75 -15.34 11.27 7.18
N ASP A 76 -14.48 10.86 8.11
CA ASP A 76 -14.85 10.54 9.50
C ASP A 76 -15.12 11.82 10.31
N ASP A 77 -15.58 11.66 11.55
CA ASP A 77 -15.82 12.77 12.48
C ASP A 77 -14.56 13.64 12.62
N PRO A 78 -14.66 14.98 12.42
CA PRO A 78 -13.49 15.86 12.48
C PRO A 78 -12.77 15.84 13.83
N ASN A 79 -13.47 15.61 14.96
CA ASN A 79 -12.84 15.51 16.27
C ASN A 79 -12.05 14.21 16.42
N TYR A 80 -12.53 13.12 15.81
CA TYR A 80 -11.80 11.87 15.77
C TYR A 80 -10.53 12.02 14.92
N ILE A 81 -10.63 12.60 13.73
CA ILE A 81 -9.49 12.88 12.85
C ILE A 81 -8.45 13.74 13.58
N ALA A 82 -8.88 14.86 14.19
CA ALA A 82 -8.00 15.74 14.95
C ALA A 82 -7.33 15.02 16.13
N SER A 83 -8.06 14.11 16.79
CA SER A 83 -7.50 13.31 17.88
C SER A 83 -6.45 12.33 17.38
N CYS A 84 -6.69 11.64 16.27
CA CYS A 84 -5.71 10.76 15.65
C CYS A 84 -4.42 11.51 15.29
N GLN A 85 -4.54 12.67 14.67
CA GLN A 85 -3.39 13.52 14.30
C GLN A 85 -2.66 14.11 15.50
N ARG A 86 -3.37 14.40 16.60
CA ARG A 86 -2.77 14.96 17.82
C ARG A 86 -2.01 13.93 18.65
N PHE A 87 -2.51 12.70 18.71
CA PHE A 87 -1.99 11.69 19.64
C PHE A 87 -1.18 10.58 18.94
N SER A 88 -1.10 10.61 17.60
CA SER A 88 -0.26 9.69 16.84
C SER A 88 0.62 10.48 15.88
N GLU A 89 1.94 10.28 15.97
CA GLU A 89 2.89 10.85 15.01
C GLU A 89 2.76 10.19 13.64
N ARG A 90 2.39 8.90 13.62
CA ARG A 90 2.21 8.11 12.40
C ARG A 90 0.71 7.93 12.14
N TRP A 91 0.22 8.61 11.12
CA TRP A 91 -1.16 8.47 10.68
C TRP A 91 -1.27 8.54 9.16
N ILE A 92 -2.29 7.86 8.65
CA ILE A 92 -2.64 7.86 7.22
C ILE A 92 -4.11 8.22 7.10
N SER A 93 -4.39 9.23 6.27
CA SER A 93 -5.75 9.61 5.89
C SER A 93 -6.04 9.02 4.52
N LEU A 94 -7.09 8.22 4.43
CA LEU A 94 -7.55 7.59 3.19
C LEU A 94 -8.88 8.20 2.74
N PRO A 95 -9.10 8.37 1.42
CA PRO A 95 -10.39 8.81 0.87
C PRO A 95 -11.46 7.72 0.89
N VAL A 96 -11.15 6.56 1.43
CA VAL A 96 -12.02 5.39 1.56
C VAL A 96 -11.93 4.82 2.98
N SER A 97 -12.94 4.07 3.41
CA SER A 97 -12.92 3.41 4.73
C SER A 97 -11.75 2.43 4.81
N PRO A 98 -10.97 2.41 5.90
CA PRO A 98 -9.76 1.58 6.04
C PRO A 98 -10.09 0.12 6.36
N SER A 99 -10.87 -0.56 5.52
CA SER A 99 -11.10 -2.01 5.59
C SER A 99 -9.98 -2.79 4.92
N ALA A 100 -9.89 -4.10 5.13
CA ALA A 100 -8.89 -4.95 4.49
C ALA A 100 -8.98 -4.90 2.95
N GLU A 101 -10.21 -4.81 2.42
CA GLU A 101 -10.46 -4.65 1.00
C GLU A 101 -9.88 -3.32 0.48
N GLN A 102 -10.08 -2.23 1.21
CA GLN A 102 -9.53 -0.95 0.79
C GLN A 102 -8.02 -0.86 1.01
N PHE A 103 -7.46 -1.48 2.05
CA PHE A 103 -6.02 -1.60 2.18
C PHE A 103 -5.39 -2.33 0.99
N SER A 104 -5.97 -3.47 0.57
CA SER A 104 -5.47 -4.19 -0.60
C SER A 104 -5.52 -3.33 -1.87
N ARG A 105 -6.59 -2.54 -2.07
CA ARG A 105 -6.76 -1.64 -3.23
C ARG A 105 -5.80 -0.44 -3.19
N VAL A 106 -5.67 0.21 -2.04
CA VAL A 106 -4.76 1.36 -1.86
C VAL A 106 -3.32 0.91 -2.10
N ILE A 107 -2.90 -0.18 -1.47
CA ILE A 107 -1.55 -0.73 -1.65
C ILE A 107 -1.33 -1.16 -3.10
N PHE A 108 -2.34 -1.80 -3.75
CA PHE A 108 -2.24 -2.12 -5.16
C PHE A 108 -1.92 -0.89 -6.01
N ARG A 109 -2.69 0.19 -5.86
CA ARG A 109 -2.52 1.41 -6.67
C ARG A 109 -1.19 2.12 -6.41
N LEU A 110 -0.71 2.13 -5.17
CA LEU A 110 0.58 2.69 -4.80
C LEU A 110 1.73 1.89 -5.44
N VAL A 111 1.71 0.57 -5.29
CA VAL A 111 2.77 -0.31 -5.80
C VAL A 111 2.73 -0.40 -7.33
N ASP A 112 1.55 -0.49 -7.92
CA ASP A 112 1.37 -0.50 -9.38
C ASP A 112 1.90 0.79 -10.02
N GLY A 113 1.58 1.94 -9.42
CA GLY A 113 2.11 3.23 -9.85
C GLY A 113 3.63 3.30 -9.79
N LEU A 114 4.25 2.79 -8.73
CA LEU A 114 5.72 2.71 -8.63
C LEU A 114 6.32 1.82 -9.70
N LEU A 115 5.76 0.62 -9.91
CA LEU A 115 6.27 -0.32 -10.92
C LEU A 115 6.17 0.26 -12.33
N GLN A 116 5.09 0.96 -12.65
CA GLN A 116 4.92 1.62 -13.95
C GLN A 116 5.93 2.75 -14.19
N LEU A 117 6.39 3.40 -13.13
CA LEU A 117 7.38 4.49 -13.17
C LEU A 117 8.82 3.97 -13.06
N THR A 118 9.01 2.68 -12.79
CA THR A 118 10.33 2.08 -12.64
C THR A 118 10.90 1.68 -14.00
N GLU A 119 12.04 2.26 -14.37
CA GLU A 119 12.85 1.80 -15.49
C GLU A 119 13.57 0.50 -15.07
N MET A 120 13.21 -0.58 -15.73
CA MET A 120 13.79 -1.90 -15.54
C MET A 120 15.13 -1.96 -16.27
N VAL A 121 16.23 -2.28 -15.59
CA VAL A 121 17.59 -2.19 -16.17
C VAL A 121 18.32 -3.52 -16.25
N ASN A 122 17.75 -4.59 -15.73
CA ASN A 122 18.37 -5.93 -15.73
C ASN A 122 17.73 -6.90 -16.76
N GLY A 123 17.07 -6.37 -17.78
CA GLY A 123 16.41 -7.20 -18.79
C GLY A 123 15.04 -7.72 -18.37
N GLU A 124 14.47 -7.17 -17.30
CA GLU A 124 13.09 -7.46 -16.90
C GLU A 124 12.12 -7.03 -18.00
N GLN A 125 11.17 -7.89 -18.34
CA GLN A 125 10.17 -7.62 -19.36
C GLN A 125 8.78 -7.89 -18.80
N ASP A 126 7.87 -6.94 -19.04
CA ASP A 126 6.44 -7.07 -18.72
C ASP A 126 6.17 -7.42 -17.24
N VAL A 127 7.05 -7.02 -16.32
CA VAL A 127 6.83 -7.19 -14.88
C VAL A 127 5.68 -6.31 -14.45
N ARG A 128 4.66 -6.92 -13.86
CA ARG A 128 3.48 -6.20 -13.38
C ARG A 128 2.98 -6.77 -12.06
N LEU A 129 2.29 -5.92 -11.31
CA LEU A 129 1.57 -6.36 -10.13
C LEU A 129 0.32 -7.14 -10.57
N HIS A 130 0.27 -8.42 -10.22
CA HIS A 130 -0.86 -9.31 -10.50
C HIS A 130 -1.98 -9.07 -9.48
N SER A 131 -1.67 -9.15 -8.19
CA SER A 131 -2.63 -8.90 -7.13
C SER A 131 -1.94 -8.53 -5.83
N VAL A 132 -2.73 -7.95 -4.90
CA VAL A 132 -2.34 -7.70 -3.52
C VAL A 132 -3.31 -8.44 -2.61
N ILE A 133 -2.79 -9.19 -1.63
CA ILE A 133 -3.57 -9.84 -0.59
C ILE A 133 -3.26 -9.13 0.74
N ALA A 134 -4.31 -8.64 1.40
CA ALA A 134 -4.25 -8.04 2.74
C ALA A 134 -4.91 -8.98 3.74
N HIS A 135 -4.12 -9.69 4.52
CA HIS A 135 -4.61 -10.49 5.64
C HIS A 135 -4.80 -9.58 6.85
N GLU A 136 -6.03 -9.43 7.30
CA GLU A 136 -6.39 -8.67 8.50
C GLU A 136 -6.27 -9.54 9.74
N THR A 137 -6.64 -10.82 9.60
CA THR A 137 -6.58 -11.83 10.67
C THR A 137 -5.94 -13.11 10.14
N GLU A 138 -5.68 -14.07 11.03
CA GLU A 138 -5.19 -15.41 10.63
C GLU A 138 -6.17 -16.16 9.70
N THR A 139 -7.45 -15.81 9.75
CA THR A 139 -8.52 -16.55 9.04
C THR A 139 -9.21 -15.73 7.95
N GLY A 140 -8.89 -14.44 7.81
CA GLY A 140 -9.56 -13.55 6.86
C GLY A 140 -8.59 -12.66 6.10
N TYR A 141 -8.79 -12.58 4.79
CA TYR A 141 -8.04 -11.69 3.92
C TYR A 141 -8.92 -11.12 2.81
N ALA A 142 -8.49 -10.01 2.24
CA ALA A 142 -9.01 -9.48 0.99
C ALA A 142 -7.93 -9.55 -0.09
N GLN A 143 -8.31 -10.00 -1.29
CA GLN A 143 -7.43 -9.99 -2.46
C GLN A 143 -7.96 -9.02 -3.50
N CYS A 144 -7.09 -8.15 -3.97
CA CYS A 144 -7.38 -7.14 -4.97
C CYS A 144 -6.60 -7.43 -6.24
N PHE A 145 -7.29 -7.56 -7.34
CA PHE A 145 -6.74 -7.60 -8.69
C PHE A 145 -6.77 -6.20 -9.32
N ARG A 146 -6.15 -6.05 -10.50
CA ARG A 146 -6.12 -4.77 -11.22
C ARG A 146 -7.51 -4.20 -11.48
N GLU A 147 -8.43 -5.04 -11.94
CA GLU A 147 -9.82 -4.67 -12.20
C GLU A 147 -10.55 -4.18 -10.94
N ASP A 148 -10.24 -4.74 -9.76
CA ASP A 148 -10.81 -4.30 -8.48
C ASP A 148 -10.19 -2.98 -8.03
N ALA A 149 -8.87 -2.86 -8.17
CA ALA A 149 -8.12 -1.67 -7.74
C ALA A 149 -8.61 -0.39 -8.44
N TYR A 150 -8.99 -0.51 -9.70
CA TYR A 150 -9.46 0.60 -10.54
C TYR A 150 -10.97 0.63 -10.76
N ASN A 151 -11.74 -0.21 -10.06
CA ASN A 151 -13.19 -0.25 -10.17
C ASN A 151 -13.85 0.88 -9.34
N PRO A 152 -14.50 1.86 -9.97
CA PRO A 152 -15.12 2.97 -9.24
C PRO A 152 -16.30 2.51 -8.36
N ARG A 153 -16.92 1.36 -8.65
CA ARG A 153 -18.01 0.82 -7.82
C ARG A 153 -17.52 0.29 -6.46
N MET A 154 -16.21 0.06 -6.30
CA MET A 154 -15.59 -0.34 -5.03
C MET A 154 -15.07 0.86 -4.21
N GLY A 155 -15.51 2.07 -4.54
CA GLY A 155 -15.02 3.32 -3.98
C GLY A 155 -14.01 3.95 -4.93
N ASP A 156 -14.39 5.08 -5.54
CA ASP A 156 -13.48 5.84 -6.40
C ASP A 156 -12.56 6.71 -5.54
N PHE A 157 -11.28 6.71 -5.85
CA PHE A 157 -10.31 7.59 -5.22
C PHE A 157 -9.12 7.84 -6.14
N ARG A 158 -8.41 8.92 -5.89
CA ARG A 158 -7.14 9.26 -6.55
C ARG A 158 -6.01 9.23 -5.53
N LEU A 159 -4.79 8.95 -5.97
CA LEU A 159 -3.63 8.88 -5.07
C LEU A 159 -3.38 10.21 -4.35
N GLU A 160 -3.65 11.35 -5.00
CA GLU A 160 -3.49 12.69 -4.43
C GLU A 160 -4.39 12.96 -3.21
N GLN A 161 -5.39 12.14 -2.99
CA GLN A 161 -6.29 12.24 -1.83
C GLN A 161 -5.74 11.50 -0.61
N ILE A 162 -4.77 10.60 -0.80
CA ILE A 162 -4.09 9.92 0.31
C ILE A 162 -3.14 10.90 0.97
N ARG A 163 -3.12 10.92 2.30
CA ARG A 163 -2.21 11.78 3.07
C ARG A 163 -1.47 10.93 4.09
N PHE A 164 -0.16 11.03 4.06
CA PHE A 164 0.73 10.48 5.06
C PHE A 164 1.15 11.59 6.02
N SER A 165 1.30 11.27 7.31
CA SER A 165 1.87 12.22 8.27
C SER A 165 3.30 12.58 7.89
N GLU A 166 3.75 13.75 8.32
CA GLU A 166 5.12 14.21 8.09
C GLU A 166 6.15 13.21 8.63
N ARG A 167 5.86 12.62 9.80
CA ARG A 167 6.73 11.62 10.44
C ARG A 167 6.94 10.40 9.53
N ILE A 168 5.88 9.87 8.92
CA ILE A 168 5.98 8.76 7.97
C ILE A 168 6.89 9.14 6.79
N CYS A 169 6.67 10.31 6.19
CA CYS A 169 7.46 10.76 5.03
C CYS A 169 8.94 10.93 5.38
N GLN A 170 9.26 11.43 6.59
CA GLN A 170 10.64 11.60 7.05
C GLN A 170 11.37 10.27 7.29
N GLU A 171 10.67 9.19 7.55
CA GLU A 171 11.24 7.85 7.76
C GLU A 171 11.52 7.10 6.45
N TRP A 172 10.96 7.52 5.34
CA TRP A 172 11.28 6.95 4.05
C TRP A 172 12.72 7.27 3.63
N ARG A 173 13.37 6.37 2.93
CA ARG A 173 14.72 6.60 2.36
C ARG A 173 14.74 7.80 1.41
N ASP A 174 13.65 8.01 0.68
CA ASP A 174 13.36 9.21 -0.09
C ASP A 174 12.12 9.88 0.51
N PRO A 175 12.27 10.95 1.33
CA PRO A 175 11.12 11.68 1.88
C PRO A 175 10.17 12.24 0.80
N GLY A 176 10.66 12.40 -0.43
CA GLY A 176 9.88 12.82 -1.59
C GLY A 176 9.21 11.68 -2.36
N LEU A 177 9.29 10.45 -1.89
CA LEU A 177 8.78 9.26 -2.59
C LEU A 177 7.35 9.42 -3.10
N PHE A 178 6.43 9.82 -2.22
CA PHE A 178 5.03 9.96 -2.59
C PHE A 178 4.80 11.12 -3.58
N GLN A 179 5.49 12.24 -3.38
CA GLN A 179 5.44 13.37 -4.32
C GLN A 179 5.97 12.97 -5.70
N ARG A 180 7.06 12.20 -5.75
CA ARG A 180 7.61 11.66 -7.00
C ARG A 180 6.62 10.75 -7.72
N LEU A 181 5.88 9.93 -6.97
CA LEU A 181 4.81 9.08 -7.51
C LEU A 181 3.68 9.93 -8.10
N LEU A 182 3.21 10.96 -7.39
CA LEU A 182 2.15 11.86 -7.85
C LEU A 182 2.54 12.66 -9.11
N GLU A 183 3.80 13.06 -9.21
CA GLU A 183 4.35 13.79 -10.35
C GLU A 183 4.74 12.88 -11.53
N ASN A 184 4.48 11.57 -11.44
CA ASN A 184 4.86 10.58 -12.44
C ASN A 184 6.35 10.62 -12.80
N ARG A 185 7.22 10.93 -11.84
CA ARG A 185 8.67 10.94 -12.06
C ARG A 185 9.23 9.54 -12.06
N ARG A 186 9.88 9.16 -13.15
CA ARG A 186 10.51 7.85 -13.30
C ARG A 186 11.72 7.70 -12.36
N SER A 187 11.90 6.47 -11.91
CA SER A 187 13.12 6.02 -11.21
C SER A 187 13.65 4.77 -11.89
N ARG A 188 14.92 4.47 -11.65
CA ARG A 188 15.50 3.20 -12.07
C ARG A 188 15.49 2.23 -10.91
N ASN A 189 15.24 0.94 -11.17
CA ASN A 189 15.60 -0.07 -10.21
C ASN A 189 17.14 -0.08 -10.01
N ALA A 190 17.60 -0.62 -8.87
CA ALA A 190 19.01 -0.58 -8.56
C ALA A 190 19.84 -1.22 -9.71
N PRO A 191 20.97 -0.60 -10.10
CA PRO A 191 21.86 -1.24 -11.04
C PRO A 191 22.36 -2.57 -10.46
N LEU A 192 22.69 -3.49 -11.36
CA LEU A 192 23.33 -4.76 -11.01
C LEU A 192 24.53 -4.55 -10.07
N CYS A 193 24.62 -5.36 -9.07
CA CYS A 193 25.81 -5.46 -8.23
C CYS A 193 26.96 -6.11 -9.02
#